data_00bf9276b3f3070a823a536c5e560446
#
_entry.id   00bf9276b3f3070a823a536c5e560446
#
_cell.length_a   1.000
_cell.length_b   1.000
_cell.length_c   1.000
_cell.angle_alpha   90.00
_cell.angle_beta   90.00
_cell.angle_gamma   90.00
#
_symmetry.space_group_name_H-M   'P 1'
#
loop_
_entity.id
_entity.type
_entity.pdbx_description
1 polymer ?
#
loop_
_entity_poly.entity_id
_entity_poly.type
_entity_poly.pdbx_seq_one_letter_code
_entity_poly.pdbx_strand_id
1 'polypeptide(L)'
;MTTDPAVDGGSFIEAAAVGALGAMFASAVGAPLGFAVPFGVVGAANGAITGWRQVYDWSCTNGFVAFALDSTWSIPMTAAGVVSQALGIVRGRPDYDATLSRRANRQVFRRGFVPRPGFVITVGNVVSGAGDTSVPRRRRLITDHEDVHVWQARWFGPLYPLLYGSWMVGGGAAGMVLWATRRRSEPFAKVVESCAYYLNPFEWWAYSRHGHWPP
;
A
#
# COMPACT_ATOMS: atom_id res chain seq x y z
N MET A 1 -5.00 -14.18 -26.94
CA MET A 1 -5.54 -13.68 -25.67
C MET A 1 -5.95 -14.91 -24.85
N THR A 2 -4.98 -15.59 -24.27
CA THR A 2 -5.19 -16.79 -23.45
C THR A 2 -5.55 -16.31 -22.05
N THR A 3 -6.81 -16.43 -21.66
CA THR A 3 -7.26 -16.29 -20.29
C THR A 3 -6.66 -17.45 -19.49
N ASP A 4 -5.77 -17.15 -18.58
CA ASP A 4 -5.24 -18.12 -17.63
C ASP A 4 -6.41 -18.58 -16.71
N PRO A 5 -6.85 -19.84 -16.76
CA PRO A 5 -7.98 -20.33 -15.98
C PRO A 5 -7.75 -20.31 -14.46
N ALA A 6 -6.52 -20.03 -14.00
CA ALA A 6 -6.19 -19.85 -12.59
C ALA A 6 -6.63 -18.48 -12.03
N VAL A 7 -7.06 -17.53 -12.85
CA VAL A 7 -7.39 -16.16 -12.46
C VAL A 7 -8.86 -16.01 -12.04
N ASP A 8 -9.76 -16.90 -12.45
CA ASP A 8 -11.20 -16.78 -12.22
C ASP A 8 -11.73 -17.52 -10.96
N GLY A 9 -10.87 -18.14 -10.18
CA GLY A 9 -11.26 -18.88 -8.99
C GLY A 9 -11.37 -18.03 -7.72
N GLY A 10 -12.16 -16.96 -7.73
CA GLY A 10 -12.51 -16.25 -6.50
C GLY A 10 -13.21 -17.16 -5.48
N SER A 11 -12.98 -16.94 -4.17
CA SER A 11 -13.64 -17.70 -3.11
C SER A 11 -14.79 -16.92 -2.50
N PHE A 12 -16.03 -17.27 -2.84
CA PHE A 12 -17.22 -16.68 -2.20
C PHE A 12 -17.25 -16.93 -0.69
N ILE A 13 -16.84 -18.12 -0.25
CA ILE A 13 -16.82 -18.48 1.18
C ILE A 13 -15.82 -17.58 1.91
N GLU A 14 -14.61 -17.44 1.37
CA GLU A 14 -13.59 -16.58 1.95
C GLU A 14 -13.99 -15.10 1.90
N ALA A 15 -14.60 -14.65 0.80
CA ALA A 15 -15.14 -13.29 0.70
C ALA A 15 -16.18 -12.98 1.78
N ALA A 16 -17.13 -13.90 1.98
CA ALA A 16 -18.18 -13.75 3.00
C ALA A 16 -17.59 -13.77 4.42
N ALA A 17 -16.72 -14.75 4.71
CA ALA A 17 -16.11 -14.89 6.03
C ALA A 17 -15.20 -13.71 6.39
N VAL A 18 -14.27 -13.35 5.49
CA VAL A 18 -13.32 -12.24 5.72
C VAL A 18 -14.05 -10.90 5.74
N GLY A 19 -15.08 -10.73 4.90
CA GLY A 19 -15.93 -9.53 4.91
C GLY A 19 -16.70 -9.36 6.22
N ALA A 20 -17.34 -10.43 6.71
CA ALA A 20 -18.09 -10.41 7.97
C ALA A 20 -17.17 -10.15 9.18
N LEU A 21 -16.04 -10.86 9.26
CA LEU A 21 -15.05 -10.66 10.33
C LEU A 21 -14.42 -9.26 10.26
N GLY A 22 -14.09 -8.78 9.07
CA GLY A 22 -13.56 -7.43 8.87
C GLY A 22 -14.55 -6.35 9.32
N ALA A 23 -15.84 -6.50 8.97
CA ALA A 23 -16.89 -5.61 9.45
C ALA A 23 -17.00 -5.60 10.98
N MET A 24 -16.99 -6.79 11.59
CA MET A 24 -17.11 -6.95 13.04
C MET A 24 -15.95 -6.28 13.78
N PHE A 25 -14.72 -6.59 13.41
CA PHE A 25 -13.54 -6.03 14.07
C PHE A 25 -13.42 -4.51 13.86
N ALA A 26 -13.64 -4.04 12.66
CA ALA A 26 -13.60 -2.61 12.37
C ALA A 26 -14.70 -1.83 13.10
N SER A 27 -15.94 -2.38 13.15
CA SER A 27 -17.03 -1.77 13.94
C SER A 27 -16.70 -1.73 15.44
N ALA A 28 -16.14 -2.82 15.99
CA ALA A 28 -15.79 -2.88 17.41
C ALA A 28 -14.73 -1.83 17.77
N VAL A 29 -13.71 -1.64 16.93
CA VAL A 29 -12.68 -0.59 17.14
C VAL A 29 -13.25 0.81 16.92
N GLY A 30 -14.16 0.99 15.98
CA GLY A 30 -14.79 2.27 15.67
C GLY A 30 -15.85 2.69 16.70
N ALA A 31 -16.47 1.75 17.41
CA ALA A 31 -17.57 2.02 18.34
C ALA A 31 -17.24 3.03 19.42
N PRO A 32 -16.13 2.92 20.19
CA PRO A 32 -15.81 3.88 21.22
C PRO A 32 -15.45 5.27 20.68
N LEU A 33 -15.17 5.37 19.36
CA LEU A 33 -14.84 6.61 18.67
C LEU A 33 -16.04 7.23 17.96
N GLY A 34 -17.22 6.60 18.01
CA GLY A 34 -18.40 7.01 17.25
C GLY A 34 -18.37 6.65 15.75
N PHE A 35 -17.43 5.81 15.33
CA PHE A 35 -17.19 5.43 13.92
C PHE A 35 -17.53 3.95 13.62
N ALA A 36 -18.35 3.28 14.43
CA ALA A 36 -18.69 1.87 14.24
C ALA A 36 -19.16 1.55 12.82
N VAL A 37 -20.15 2.31 12.31
CA VAL A 37 -20.73 2.08 10.98
C VAL A 37 -19.74 2.34 9.85
N PRO A 38 -19.10 3.51 9.73
CA PRO A 38 -18.17 3.75 8.65
C PRO A 38 -16.96 2.79 8.66
N PHE A 39 -16.43 2.46 9.84
CA PHE A 39 -15.34 1.49 9.95
C PHE A 39 -15.80 0.09 9.56
N GLY A 40 -16.99 -0.33 10.00
CA GLY A 40 -17.60 -1.61 9.63
C GLY A 40 -17.79 -1.73 8.12
N VAL A 41 -18.25 -0.68 7.45
CA VAL A 41 -18.38 -0.66 5.98
C VAL A 41 -17.03 -0.82 5.29
N VAL A 42 -16.00 -0.13 5.76
CA VAL A 42 -14.63 -0.28 5.21
C VAL A 42 -14.11 -1.69 5.43
N GLY A 43 -14.25 -2.24 6.65
CA GLY A 43 -13.83 -3.59 6.99
C GLY A 43 -14.55 -4.65 6.15
N ALA A 44 -15.88 -4.49 5.95
CA ALA A 44 -16.68 -5.36 5.08
C ALA A 44 -16.19 -5.30 3.63
N ALA A 45 -16.04 -4.10 3.08
CA ALA A 45 -15.63 -3.91 1.69
C ALA A 45 -14.22 -4.47 1.43
N ASN A 46 -13.24 -4.08 2.26
CA ASN A 46 -11.88 -4.62 2.13
C ASN A 46 -11.87 -6.14 2.31
N GLY A 47 -12.56 -6.65 3.34
CA GLY A 47 -12.60 -8.09 3.64
C GLY A 47 -13.26 -8.90 2.52
N ALA A 48 -14.36 -8.42 1.95
CA ALA A 48 -15.02 -9.08 0.83
C ALA A 48 -14.11 -9.10 -0.43
N ILE A 49 -13.48 -7.98 -0.75
CA ILE A 49 -12.57 -7.88 -1.91
C ILE A 49 -11.33 -8.76 -1.71
N THR A 50 -10.68 -8.69 -0.55
CA THR A 50 -9.46 -9.46 -0.27
C THR A 50 -9.74 -10.94 -0.11
N GLY A 51 -10.88 -11.32 0.48
CA GLY A 51 -11.33 -12.70 0.58
C GLY A 51 -11.67 -13.30 -0.79
N TRP A 52 -12.41 -12.57 -1.65
CA TRP A 52 -12.66 -12.99 -3.02
C TRP A 52 -11.36 -13.25 -3.79
N ARG A 53 -10.39 -12.37 -3.65
CA ARG A 53 -9.07 -12.46 -4.30
C ARG A 53 -8.09 -13.37 -3.58
N GLN A 54 -8.46 -13.93 -2.43
CA GLN A 54 -7.62 -14.79 -1.59
C GLN A 54 -6.27 -14.14 -1.23
N VAL A 55 -6.31 -12.87 -0.82
CA VAL A 55 -5.11 -12.05 -0.58
C VAL A 55 -4.34 -12.50 0.65
N TYR A 56 -5.04 -12.78 1.76
CA TYR A 56 -4.38 -13.14 3.01
C TYR A 56 -3.86 -14.58 2.97
N ASP A 57 -2.62 -14.76 3.45
CA ASP A 57 -2.01 -16.08 3.59
C ASP A 57 -2.32 -16.68 4.96
N TRP A 58 -3.39 -17.45 5.03
CA TRP A 58 -3.83 -18.10 6.26
C TRP A 58 -2.93 -19.27 6.70
N SER A 59 -1.93 -19.65 5.91
CA SER A 59 -0.96 -20.71 6.27
C SER A 59 0.14 -20.23 7.22
N CYS A 60 0.28 -18.92 7.40
CA CYS A 60 1.31 -18.32 8.23
C CYS A 60 0.77 -17.19 9.13
N THR A 61 1.47 -16.94 10.24
CA THR A 61 1.12 -15.88 11.20
C THR A 61 0.98 -14.50 10.57
N ASN A 62 1.80 -14.20 9.55
CA ASN A 62 1.76 -12.91 8.88
C ASN A 62 0.42 -12.63 8.20
N GLY A 63 -0.27 -13.64 7.68
CA GLY A 63 -1.60 -13.45 7.09
C GLY A 63 -2.66 -13.06 8.12
N PHE A 64 -2.65 -13.71 9.28
CA PHE A 64 -3.54 -13.35 10.40
C PHE A 64 -3.23 -11.94 10.93
N VAL A 65 -1.96 -11.60 11.11
CA VAL A 65 -1.53 -10.26 11.54
C VAL A 65 -1.93 -9.20 10.52
N ALA A 66 -1.73 -9.47 9.22
CA ALA A 66 -2.13 -8.56 8.16
C ALA A 66 -3.64 -8.28 8.18
N PHE A 67 -4.47 -9.33 8.25
CA PHE A 67 -5.92 -9.21 8.36
C PHE A 67 -6.34 -8.45 9.62
N ALA A 68 -5.77 -8.79 10.77
CA ALA A 68 -6.08 -8.14 12.03
C ALA A 68 -5.77 -6.63 11.99
N LEU A 69 -4.58 -6.25 11.51
CA LEU A 69 -4.19 -4.84 11.41
C LEU A 69 -5.05 -4.09 10.38
N ASP A 70 -5.29 -4.68 9.19
CA ASP A 70 -6.13 -4.07 8.15
C ASP A 70 -7.59 -3.88 8.60
N SER A 71 -8.08 -4.71 9.54
CA SER A 71 -9.44 -4.65 10.06
C SER A 71 -9.59 -3.89 11.38
N THR A 72 -8.49 -3.40 11.98
CA THR A 72 -8.51 -2.71 13.28
C THR A 72 -7.70 -1.41 13.24
N TRP A 73 -6.48 -1.46 13.76
CA TRP A 73 -5.59 -0.30 13.90
C TRP A 73 -5.35 0.46 12.59
N SER A 74 -5.15 -0.27 11.50
CA SER A 74 -4.84 0.29 10.19
C SER A 74 -6.09 0.62 9.35
N ILE A 75 -7.30 0.61 9.94
CA ILE A 75 -8.55 0.82 9.19
C ILE A 75 -8.57 2.13 8.37
N PRO A 76 -7.99 3.26 8.81
CA PRO A 76 -7.92 4.46 7.98
C PRO A 76 -7.05 4.27 6.73
N MET A 77 -5.94 3.52 6.85
CA MET A 77 -5.08 3.20 5.70
C MET A 77 -5.76 2.19 4.78
N THR A 78 -6.50 1.24 5.34
CA THR A 78 -7.33 0.29 4.59
C THR A 78 -8.41 1.02 3.81
N ALA A 79 -9.08 2.01 4.41
CA ALA A 79 -10.05 2.86 3.73
C ALA A 79 -9.43 3.59 2.54
N ALA A 80 -8.25 4.19 2.73
CA ALA A 80 -7.51 4.84 1.66
C ALA A 80 -7.15 3.85 0.52
N GLY A 81 -6.78 2.60 0.85
CA GLY A 81 -6.56 1.52 -0.12
C GLY A 81 -7.83 1.18 -0.93
N VAL A 82 -8.98 1.03 -0.26
CA VAL A 82 -10.27 0.79 -0.93
C VAL A 82 -10.63 1.95 -1.86
N VAL A 83 -10.45 3.19 -1.41
CA VAL A 83 -10.67 4.39 -2.26
C VAL A 83 -9.70 4.40 -3.45
N SER A 84 -8.43 4.08 -3.24
CA SER A 84 -7.44 3.98 -4.32
C SER A 84 -7.85 2.97 -5.40
N GLN A 85 -8.40 1.82 -5.01
CA GLN A 85 -8.96 0.83 -5.95
C GLN A 85 -10.16 1.39 -6.72
N ALA A 86 -11.10 2.02 -6.02
CA ALA A 86 -12.28 2.63 -6.65
C ALA A 86 -11.88 3.70 -7.68
N LEU A 87 -10.94 4.58 -7.32
CA LEU A 87 -10.39 5.57 -8.26
C LEU A 87 -9.68 4.94 -9.45
N GLY A 88 -8.97 3.83 -9.24
CA GLY A 88 -8.37 3.05 -10.33
C GLY A 88 -9.41 2.52 -11.31
N ILE A 89 -10.54 2.01 -10.81
CA ILE A 89 -11.65 1.52 -11.63
C ILE A 89 -12.25 2.64 -12.46
N VAL A 90 -12.55 3.79 -11.85
CA VAL A 90 -13.13 4.96 -12.53
C VAL A 90 -12.19 5.51 -13.62
N ARG A 91 -10.87 5.48 -13.39
CA ARG A 91 -9.86 6.02 -14.33
C ARG A 91 -9.42 5.09 -15.45
N GLY A 92 -9.93 3.87 -15.53
CA GLY A 92 -9.63 3.04 -16.68
C GLY A 92 -9.16 1.61 -16.40
N ARG A 93 -9.87 0.89 -15.60
CA ARG A 93 -9.70 -0.55 -15.34
C ARG A 93 -8.32 -0.90 -14.74
N PRO A 94 -8.24 -1.03 -13.44
CA PRO A 94 -7.04 -1.54 -12.78
C PRO A 94 -6.79 -2.97 -13.28
N ASP A 95 -5.59 -3.20 -13.79
CA ASP A 95 -5.11 -4.51 -14.21
C ASP A 95 -4.57 -5.22 -12.96
N TYR A 96 -5.41 -6.06 -12.34
CA TYR A 96 -5.08 -6.78 -11.12
C TYR A 96 -4.07 -7.89 -11.42
N ASP A 97 -2.98 -7.92 -10.66
CA ASP A 97 -1.97 -8.96 -10.74
C ASP A 97 -2.21 -10.04 -9.67
N ALA A 98 -2.94 -11.10 -10.05
CA ALA A 98 -3.25 -12.19 -9.14
C ALA A 98 -2.00 -12.94 -8.65
N THR A 99 -0.95 -13.04 -9.48
CA THR A 99 0.29 -13.74 -9.14
C THR A 99 1.05 -13.07 -8.00
N LEU A 100 1.05 -11.73 -7.95
CA LEU A 100 1.72 -10.96 -6.90
C LEU A 100 0.82 -10.62 -5.71
N SER A 101 -0.48 -10.98 -5.78
CA SER A 101 -1.47 -10.63 -4.77
C SER A 101 -1.98 -11.83 -3.98
N ARG A 102 -2.23 -12.97 -4.65
CA ARG A 102 -2.82 -14.14 -4.01
C ARG A 102 -1.88 -14.69 -2.93
N ARG A 103 -2.39 -14.84 -1.72
CA ARG A 103 -1.63 -15.29 -0.52
C ARG A 103 -0.35 -14.48 -0.26
N ALA A 104 -0.32 -13.22 -0.72
CA ALA A 104 0.82 -12.33 -0.55
C ALA A 104 0.55 -11.15 0.41
N ASN A 105 -0.60 -11.17 1.10
CA ASN A 105 -1.02 -10.16 2.08
C ASN A 105 -1.06 -8.73 1.52
N ARG A 106 -1.14 -8.55 0.20
CA ARG A 106 -1.23 -7.26 -0.48
C ARG A 106 -2.01 -7.40 -1.79
N GLN A 107 -2.50 -6.30 -2.31
CA GLN A 107 -3.18 -6.25 -3.60
C GLN A 107 -2.32 -5.46 -4.59
N VAL A 108 -1.97 -6.06 -5.71
CA VAL A 108 -1.12 -5.44 -6.74
C VAL A 108 -1.93 -5.17 -7.99
N PHE A 109 -1.83 -3.95 -8.50
CA PHE A 109 -2.41 -3.54 -9.77
C PHE A 109 -1.32 -3.03 -10.71
N ARG A 110 -1.21 -3.61 -11.90
CA ARG A 110 -0.25 -3.18 -12.94
C ARG A 110 -0.53 -1.76 -13.40
N ARG A 111 -1.80 -1.41 -13.52
CA ARG A 111 -2.33 -0.06 -13.69
C ARG A 111 -3.11 0.31 -12.43
N GLY A 112 -3.85 1.37 -12.42
CA GLY A 112 -4.65 1.78 -11.26
C GLY A 112 -4.47 3.25 -10.97
N PHE A 113 -4.77 3.66 -9.74
CA PHE A 113 -4.55 5.04 -9.31
C PHE A 113 -3.05 5.28 -9.10
N VAL A 114 -2.48 6.18 -9.89
CA VAL A 114 -1.11 6.70 -9.71
C VAL A 114 -1.11 8.21 -9.87
N PRO A 115 -0.31 8.95 -9.07
CA PRO A 115 -0.23 10.40 -9.17
C PRO A 115 0.43 10.85 -10.47
N ARG A 116 1.35 10.03 -11.01
CA ARG A 116 2.10 10.32 -12.24
C ARG A 116 2.38 9.01 -12.99
N PRO A 117 2.26 8.99 -14.33
CA PRO A 117 2.62 7.83 -15.14
C PRO A 117 4.04 7.33 -14.85
N GLY A 118 4.20 6.01 -14.75
CA GLY A 118 5.48 5.35 -14.47
C GLY A 118 5.84 5.21 -12.99
N PHE A 119 5.12 5.91 -12.10
CA PHE A 119 5.28 5.75 -10.65
C PHE A 119 4.52 4.53 -10.13
N VAL A 120 5.01 3.96 -9.05
CA VAL A 120 4.29 3.02 -8.19
C VAL A 120 3.88 3.80 -6.95
N ILE A 121 2.73 3.47 -6.41
CA ILE A 121 2.26 4.00 -5.13
C ILE A 121 1.65 2.90 -4.29
N THR A 122 2.03 2.86 -3.03
CA THR A 122 1.41 1.99 -2.02
C THR A 122 0.49 2.81 -1.13
N VAL A 123 -0.77 2.38 -1.03
CA VAL A 123 -1.79 3.00 -0.18
C VAL A 123 -2.47 1.90 0.63
N GLY A 124 -2.21 1.85 1.93
CA GLY A 124 -2.67 0.74 2.79
C GLY A 124 -2.13 -0.60 2.30
N ASN A 125 -3.02 -1.54 2.02
CA ASN A 125 -2.67 -2.87 1.49
C ASN A 125 -2.69 -2.95 -0.06
N VAL A 126 -2.74 -1.82 -0.75
CA VAL A 126 -2.87 -1.71 -2.21
C VAL A 126 -1.63 -1.09 -2.83
N VAL A 127 -1.02 -1.78 -3.78
CA VAL A 127 0.08 -1.31 -4.62
C VAL A 127 -0.46 -1.05 -6.02
N SER A 128 -0.35 0.17 -6.52
CA SER A 128 -0.85 0.60 -7.83
C SER A 128 0.28 1.10 -8.74
N GLY A 129 0.15 0.86 -10.04
CA GLY A 129 1.15 1.28 -11.04
C GLY A 129 2.34 0.33 -11.13
N ALA A 130 2.16 -0.95 -10.75
CA ALA A 130 3.23 -1.94 -10.80
C ALA A 130 3.85 -2.11 -12.21
N GLY A 131 3.11 -1.77 -13.28
CA GLY A 131 3.59 -1.86 -14.66
C GLY A 131 3.77 -3.30 -15.12
N ASP A 132 4.78 -3.54 -15.94
CA ASP A 132 5.10 -4.89 -16.41
C ASP A 132 5.86 -5.68 -15.36
N THR A 133 5.14 -6.52 -14.62
CA THR A 133 5.66 -7.38 -13.54
C THR A 133 6.40 -8.62 -14.05
N SER A 134 6.42 -8.86 -15.37
CA SER A 134 7.29 -9.89 -15.98
C SER A 134 8.76 -9.48 -15.98
N VAL A 135 9.04 -8.17 -15.93
CA VAL A 135 10.41 -7.63 -15.83
C VAL A 135 10.95 -7.84 -14.41
N PRO A 136 12.07 -8.58 -14.23
CA PRO A 136 12.56 -8.95 -12.90
C PRO A 136 12.84 -7.77 -11.97
N ARG A 137 13.39 -6.66 -12.51
CA ARG A 137 13.62 -5.43 -11.71
C ARG A 137 12.31 -4.86 -11.18
N ARG A 138 11.26 -4.83 -12.02
CA ARG A 138 9.94 -4.30 -11.64
C ARG A 138 9.28 -5.19 -10.59
N ARG A 139 9.37 -6.50 -10.79
CA ARG A 139 8.84 -7.48 -9.84
C ARG A 139 9.50 -7.32 -8.46
N ARG A 140 10.83 -7.22 -8.38
CA ARG A 140 11.56 -6.99 -7.12
C ARG A 140 11.17 -5.67 -6.45
N LEU A 141 10.97 -4.60 -7.21
CA LEU A 141 10.44 -3.35 -6.67
C LEU A 141 9.13 -3.60 -5.89
N ILE A 142 8.21 -4.38 -6.46
CA ILE A 142 6.92 -4.67 -5.83
C ILE A 142 7.07 -5.61 -4.63
N THR A 143 7.89 -6.65 -4.72
CA THR A 143 7.99 -7.68 -3.68
C THR A 143 8.88 -7.28 -2.51
N ASP A 144 9.87 -6.43 -2.73
CA ASP A 144 10.91 -6.14 -1.75
C ASP A 144 10.79 -4.69 -1.20
N HIS A 145 10.42 -3.72 -2.05
CA HIS A 145 10.30 -2.32 -1.65
C HIS A 145 8.85 -1.94 -1.31
N GLU A 146 7.92 -2.11 -2.25
CA GLU A 146 6.52 -1.72 -2.01
C GLU A 146 5.85 -2.56 -0.91
N ASP A 147 6.24 -3.83 -0.76
CA ASP A 147 5.77 -4.66 0.34
C ASP A 147 6.15 -4.10 1.72
N VAL A 148 7.31 -3.47 1.84
CA VAL A 148 7.70 -2.76 3.08
C VAL A 148 6.73 -1.63 3.37
N HIS A 149 6.32 -0.83 2.37
CA HIS A 149 5.35 0.24 2.57
C HIS A 149 3.96 -0.29 2.97
N VAL A 150 3.55 -1.45 2.45
CA VAL A 150 2.33 -2.13 2.92
C VAL A 150 2.41 -2.43 4.42
N TRP A 151 3.54 -3.00 4.87
CA TRP A 151 3.75 -3.32 6.29
C TRP A 151 3.92 -2.07 7.15
N GLN A 152 4.57 -1.03 6.66
CA GLN A 152 4.65 0.26 7.34
C GLN A 152 3.25 0.87 7.54
N ALA A 153 2.40 0.84 6.51
CA ALA A 153 1.01 1.31 6.63
C ALA A 153 0.23 0.52 7.69
N ARG A 154 0.45 -0.78 7.82
CA ARG A 154 -0.15 -1.62 8.87
C ARG A 154 0.35 -1.30 10.25
N TRP A 155 1.67 -1.27 10.45
CA TRP A 155 2.26 -1.07 11.77
C TRP A 155 2.03 0.34 12.31
N PHE A 156 2.17 1.35 11.48
CA PHE A 156 1.97 2.73 11.87
C PHE A 156 0.51 3.20 11.77
N GLY A 157 -0.34 2.48 11.02
CA GLY A 157 -1.77 2.77 10.89
C GLY A 157 -2.04 4.23 10.53
N PRO A 158 -2.92 4.94 11.27
CA PRO A 158 -3.26 6.33 11.00
C PRO A 158 -2.09 7.30 11.16
N LEU A 159 -1.02 6.91 11.86
CA LEU A 159 0.17 7.72 12.05
C LEU A 159 1.09 7.70 10.81
N TYR A 160 0.98 6.67 9.95
CA TYR A 160 1.86 6.52 8.80
C TYR A 160 1.88 7.76 7.88
N PRO A 161 0.75 8.27 7.38
CA PRO A 161 0.76 9.44 6.51
C PRO A 161 1.24 10.72 7.21
N LEU A 162 1.00 10.84 8.52
CA LEU A 162 1.48 11.97 9.30
C LEU A 162 3.00 11.96 9.45
N LEU A 163 3.56 10.83 9.83
CA LEU A 163 5.01 10.68 10.02
C LEU A 163 5.75 10.80 8.68
N TYR A 164 5.26 10.11 7.64
CA TYR A 164 5.83 10.19 6.30
C TYR A 164 5.77 11.62 5.75
N GLY A 165 4.60 12.25 5.83
CA GLY A 165 4.37 13.62 5.35
C GLY A 165 5.16 14.66 6.13
N SER A 166 5.25 14.54 7.46
CA SER A 166 6.06 15.43 8.30
C SER A 166 7.54 15.38 7.90
N TRP A 167 8.06 14.18 7.62
CA TRP A 167 9.43 14.05 7.11
C TRP A 167 9.58 14.69 5.73
N MET A 168 8.63 14.46 4.81
CA MET A 168 8.66 15.07 3.47
C MET A 168 8.76 16.60 3.55
N VAL A 169 7.96 17.22 4.43
CA VAL A 169 7.97 18.69 4.64
C VAL A 169 9.27 19.12 5.32
N GLY A 170 9.64 18.51 6.44
CA GLY A 170 10.85 18.86 7.21
C GLY A 170 12.13 18.63 6.41
N GLY A 171 12.24 17.46 5.77
CA GLY A 171 13.37 17.12 4.88
C GLY A 171 13.44 18.03 3.67
N GLY A 172 12.31 18.39 3.07
CA GLY A 172 12.25 19.37 1.98
C GLY A 172 12.76 20.75 2.42
N ALA A 173 12.32 21.23 3.58
CA ALA A 173 12.80 22.49 4.15
C ALA A 173 14.31 22.45 4.45
N ALA A 174 14.79 21.37 5.04
CA ALA A 174 16.23 21.17 5.28
C ALA A 174 17.03 21.12 3.97
N GLY A 175 16.49 20.47 2.93
CA GLY A 175 17.08 20.44 1.59
C GLY A 175 17.19 21.84 0.96
N MET A 176 16.17 22.67 1.12
CA MET A 176 16.21 24.08 0.65
C MET A 176 17.32 24.88 1.33
N VAL A 177 17.43 24.78 2.68
CA VAL A 177 18.49 25.44 3.45
C VAL A 177 19.85 24.91 3.03
N LEU A 178 20.01 23.60 2.92
CA LEU A 178 21.27 22.99 2.52
C LEU A 178 21.72 23.44 1.13
N TRP A 179 20.81 23.49 0.16
CA TRP A 179 21.08 23.98 -1.17
C TRP A 179 21.53 25.44 -1.17
N ALA A 180 20.85 26.29 -0.40
CA ALA A 180 21.18 27.71 -0.30
C ALA A 180 22.57 27.94 0.32
N THR A 181 22.94 27.15 1.33
CA THR A 181 24.22 27.29 2.08
C THR A 181 25.43 26.64 1.36
N ARG A 182 25.21 25.61 0.56
CA ARG A 182 26.27 24.92 -0.20
C ARG A 182 26.61 25.57 -1.55
N ARG A 183 26.47 26.86 -1.65
CA ARG A 183 26.79 27.66 -2.86
C ARG A 183 26.10 27.15 -4.14
N ARG A 184 24.97 26.44 -4.01
CA ARG A 184 24.17 25.94 -5.15
C ARG A 184 24.95 25.03 -6.09
N SER A 185 25.86 24.22 -5.57
CA SER A 185 26.74 23.33 -6.36
C SER A 185 26.00 22.22 -7.08
N GLU A 186 24.78 21.87 -6.62
CA GLU A 186 23.92 20.87 -7.24
C GLU A 186 22.55 21.46 -7.62
N PRO A 187 21.81 20.83 -8.55
CA PRO A 187 20.45 21.24 -8.90
C PRO A 187 19.54 21.26 -7.67
N PHE A 188 18.76 22.34 -7.51
CA PHE A 188 17.82 22.51 -6.39
C PHE A 188 16.93 21.30 -6.18
N ALA A 189 16.27 20.84 -7.25
CA ALA A 189 15.35 19.69 -7.19
C ALA A 189 16.02 18.44 -6.63
N LYS A 190 17.27 18.15 -7.05
CA LYS A 190 18.02 16.98 -6.60
C LYS A 190 18.32 17.03 -5.10
N VAL A 191 18.75 18.18 -4.57
CA VAL A 191 19.07 18.32 -3.14
C VAL A 191 17.80 18.21 -2.30
N VAL A 192 16.71 18.87 -2.71
CA VAL A 192 15.42 18.83 -2.00
C VAL A 192 14.83 17.43 -2.05
N GLU A 193 14.81 16.78 -3.20
CA GLU A 193 14.35 15.39 -3.36
C GLU A 193 15.16 14.43 -2.49
N SER A 194 16.48 14.57 -2.48
CA SER A 194 17.34 13.73 -1.64
C SER A 194 16.99 13.85 -0.16
N CYS A 195 16.81 15.06 0.34
CA CYS A 195 16.47 15.28 1.74
C CYS A 195 15.03 14.89 2.10
N ALA A 196 14.08 15.18 1.23
CA ALA A 196 12.67 14.91 1.47
C ALA A 196 12.33 13.42 1.30
N TYR A 197 12.80 12.81 0.21
CA TYR A 197 12.42 11.46 -0.19
C TYR A 197 13.48 10.41 0.18
N TYR A 198 14.68 10.49 -0.40
CA TYR A 198 15.66 9.41 -0.19
C TYR A 198 16.17 9.29 1.25
N LEU A 199 16.27 10.39 2.01
CA LEU A 199 16.61 10.35 3.43
C LEU A 199 15.40 10.11 4.34
N ASN A 200 14.21 9.92 3.79
CA ASN A 200 13.03 9.56 4.57
C ASN A 200 13.26 8.17 5.21
N PRO A 201 13.13 8.02 6.55
CA PRO A 201 13.35 6.74 7.23
C PRO A 201 12.49 5.59 6.67
N PHE A 202 11.29 5.88 6.21
CA PHE A 202 10.39 4.89 5.60
C PHE A 202 10.91 4.40 4.25
N GLU A 203 11.41 5.32 3.42
CA GLU A 203 12.06 4.99 2.15
C GLU A 203 13.39 4.27 2.39
N TRP A 204 14.21 4.78 3.34
CA TRP A 204 15.46 4.14 3.71
C TRP A 204 15.25 2.68 4.13
N TRP A 205 14.22 2.41 4.94
CA TRP A 205 13.84 1.05 5.33
C TRP A 205 13.46 0.21 4.12
N ALA A 206 12.61 0.72 3.21
CA ALA A 206 12.18 0.02 2.00
C ALA A 206 13.36 -0.29 1.06
N TYR A 207 14.23 0.69 0.81
CA TYR A 207 15.43 0.49 -0.01
C TYR A 207 16.43 -0.48 0.62
N SER A 208 16.57 -0.53 1.95
CA SER A 208 17.45 -1.47 2.62
C SER A 208 17.07 -2.94 2.37
N ARG A 209 15.78 -3.21 2.13
CA ARG A 209 15.28 -4.54 1.76
C ARG A 209 15.49 -4.86 0.29
N HIS A 210 15.46 -3.86 -0.55
CA HIS A 210 15.67 -4.02 -1.99
C HIS A 210 17.14 -4.24 -2.38
N GLY A 211 18.08 -4.05 -1.45
CA GLY A 211 19.52 -4.25 -1.68
C GLY A 211 20.18 -3.20 -2.57
N HIS A 212 19.49 -2.11 -2.88
CA HIS A 212 20.00 -0.99 -3.67
C HIS A 212 19.66 0.30 -2.94
N TRP A 213 20.59 0.80 -2.16
CA TRP A 213 20.52 2.13 -1.56
C TRP A 213 20.93 3.19 -2.58
N PRO A 214 20.39 4.40 -2.43
CA PRO A 214 19.51 5.04 -3.43
C PRO A 214 20.18 5.13 -4.78
N PRO A 215 19.40 5.15 -5.85
CA PRO A 215 19.94 5.25 -7.22
C PRO A 215 20.72 6.52 -7.45
#